data_341b019ef23889384b99ec5a9d520a5a
#
_entry.id   341b019ef23889384b99ec5a9d520a5a
#
_cell.length_a   1.000
_cell.length_b   1.000
_cell.length_c   1.000
_cell.angle_alpha   90.00
_cell.angle_beta   90.00
_cell.angle_gamma   90.00
#
_symmetry.space_group_name_H-M   'P 1'
#
loop_
_entity.id
_entity.type
_entity.pdbx_description
1 polymer ?
#
loop_
_entity_poly.entity_id
_entity_poly.type
_entity_poly.pdbx_seq_one_letter_code
_entity_poly.pdbx_strand_id
1 'polypeptide(L)'
;CVTENVNPFDFRRPGHMFPLIAKNGGALERNGHTEATVDLLRLAGLKECGLCCEIMNENGKMMRTPDLIQFSQTHHIPTLTIKELQEYRKVYDLLVECVSVVEMPTKYGNFKAHCYINKLNGEHHVALVMGDLNNGNDVLCRVHSECLTGDAFGSLRCDCGQQLDKAMKMIAENGSGVLLYMRQEGRG
;
A
#
# COMPACT_ATOMS: atom_id res chain seq x y z
N CYS A 1 -6.35 23.23 -16.66
CA CYS A 1 -6.68 22.29 -15.60
C CYS A 1 -5.85 22.53 -14.32
N VAL A 2 -4.57 22.88 -14.42
CA VAL A 2 -3.69 22.99 -13.23
C VAL A 2 -3.51 24.41 -12.68
N THR A 3 -4.01 25.43 -13.35
CA THR A 3 -3.96 26.83 -12.88
C THR A 3 -5.05 27.11 -11.85
N GLU A 4 -4.84 28.09 -10.95
CA GLU A 4 -5.78 28.38 -9.84
C GLU A 4 -7.10 29.01 -10.29
N ASN A 5 -7.09 29.73 -11.42
CA ASN A 5 -8.23 30.49 -11.90
C ASN A 5 -8.76 29.94 -13.23
N VAL A 6 -9.03 28.62 -13.28
CA VAL A 6 -9.60 27.97 -14.48
C VAL A 6 -11.08 28.27 -14.61
N ASN A 7 -11.48 28.84 -15.76
CA ASN A 7 -12.88 29.06 -16.07
C ASN A 7 -13.39 27.96 -17.02
N PRO A 8 -14.62 27.47 -16.88
CA PRO A 8 -15.22 26.52 -17.83
C PRO A 8 -15.19 26.98 -19.29
N PHE A 9 -15.15 28.29 -19.56
CA PHE A 9 -15.03 28.85 -20.91
C PHE A 9 -13.61 28.81 -21.51
N ASP A 10 -12.58 28.47 -20.70
CA ASP A 10 -11.23 28.22 -21.20
C ASP A 10 -11.15 26.91 -22.00
N PHE A 11 -12.18 26.09 -21.92
CA PHE A 11 -12.27 24.79 -22.60
C PHE A 11 -13.27 24.84 -23.75
N ARG A 12 -12.81 24.42 -24.94
CA ARG A 12 -13.71 24.24 -26.09
C ARG A 12 -14.62 23.02 -25.87
N ARG A 13 -15.92 23.23 -25.94
CA ARG A 13 -16.93 22.19 -25.86
C ARG A 13 -17.93 22.29 -27.00
N PRO A 14 -18.25 21.18 -27.72
CA PRO A 14 -17.68 19.83 -27.57
C PRO A 14 -16.19 19.77 -27.96
N GLY A 15 -15.45 18.81 -27.36
CA GLY A 15 -14.02 18.61 -27.56
C GLY A 15 -13.67 17.13 -27.77
N HIS A 16 -12.41 16.84 -28.12
CA HIS A 16 -11.93 15.50 -28.42
C HIS A 16 -11.03 14.91 -27.31
N MET A 17 -10.76 15.69 -26.27
CA MET A 17 -10.00 15.17 -25.12
C MET A 17 -10.95 14.60 -24.07
N PHE A 18 -10.73 13.35 -23.69
CA PHE A 18 -11.53 12.65 -22.67
C PHE A 18 -10.84 12.79 -21.32
N PRO A 19 -11.50 13.36 -20.29
CA PRO A 19 -11.01 13.29 -18.95
C PRO A 19 -11.12 11.84 -18.44
N LEU A 20 -10.00 11.29 -18.00
CA LEU A 20 -9.92 9.97 -17.34
C LEU A 20 -9.67 10.18 -15.86
N ILE A 21 -10.34 9.40 -15.03
CA ILE A 21 -10.22 9.45 -13.57
C ILE A 21 -9.40 8.25 -13.13
N ALA A 22 -8.25 8.51 -12.51
CA ALA A 22 -7.42 7.48 -11.91
C ALA A 22 -8.08 6.89 -10.65
N LYS A 23 -7.77 5.65 -10.34
CA LYS A 23 -8.13 5.04 -9.07
C LYS A 23 -7.39 5.70 -7.92
N ASN A 24 -8.01 5.77 -6.73
CA ASN A 24 -7.43 6.44 -5.56
C ASN A 24 -6.10 5.81 -5.12
N GLY A 25 -5.98 4.49 -5.17
CA GLY A 25 -4.74 3.76 -4.91
C GLY A 25 -3.69 3.86 -6.03
N GLY A 26 -4.00 4.55 -7.14
CA GLY A 26 -3.11 4.72 -8.27
C GLY A 26 -2.69 3.39 -8.89
N ALA A 27 -1.45 3.30 -9.36
CA ALA A 27 -0.89 2.10 -9.99
C ALA A 27 -0.84 0.88 -9.06
N LEU A 28 -0.95 1.04 -7.75
CA LEU A 28 -1.04 -0.07 -6.80
C LEU A 28 -2.43 -0.72 -6.78
N GLU A 29 -3.48 0.03 -7.11
CA GLU A 29 -4.85 -0.47 -7.21
C GLU A 29 -5.18 -0.95 -8.63
N ARG A 30 -4.76 -0.19 -9.65
CA ARG A 30 -4.98 -0.52 -11.05
C ARG A 30 -3.70 -0.31 -11.86
N ASN A 31 -3.24 -1.38 -12.49
CA ASN A 31 -2.05 -1.39 -13.35
C ASN A 31 -2.34 -0.69 -14.69
N GLY A 32 -2.49 0.64 -14.68
CA GLY A 32 -2.89 1.45 -15.83
C GLY A 32 -2.03 2.70 -16.03
N HIS A 33 -1.94 3.17 -17.28
CA HIS A 33 -1.20 4.40 -17.64
C HIS A 33 -1.83 5.66 -17.04
N THR A 34 -3.15 5.69 -16.89
CA THR A 34 -3.87 6.79 -16.22
C THR A 34 -3.41 6.93 -14.76
N GLU A 35 -3.37 5.81 -14.04
CA GLU A 35 -2.91 5.76 -12.67
C GLU A 35 -1.43 6.12 -12.56
N ALA A 36 -0.60 5.60 -13.46
CA ALA A 36 0.84 5.91 -13.48
C ALA A 36 1.10 7.40 -13.74
N THR A 37 0.32 8.04 -14.62
CA THR A 37 0.42 9.49 -14.87
C THR A 37 0.15 10.29 -13.60
N VAL A 38 -0.92 9.98 -12.89
CA VAL A 38 -1.30 10.67 -11.64
C VAL A 38 -0.27 10.41 -10.54
N ASP A 39 0.19 9.17 -10.40
CA ASP A 39 1.21 8.80 -9.41
C ASP A 39 2.53 9.53 -9.63
N LEU A 40 3.00 9.63 -10.86
CA LEU A 40 4.23 10.37 -11.18
C LEU A 40 4.11 11.86 -10.84
N LEU A 41 2.96 12.47 -11.11
CA LEU A 41 2.70 13.86 -10.75
C LEU A 41 2.68 14.06 -9.23
N ARG A 42 2.02 13.14 -8.50
CA ARG A 42 1.99 13.14 -7.03
C ARG A 42 3.39 13.01 -6.44
N LEU A 43 4.19 12.07 -6.94
CA LEU A 43 5.57 11.86 -6.49
C LEU A 43 6.47 13.06 -6.80
N ALA A 44 6.19 13.78 -7.88
CA ALA A 44 6.89 15.02 -8.23
C ALA A 44 6.40 16.26 -7.44
N GLY A 45 5.41 16.10 -6.54
CA GLY A 45 4.82 17.24 -5.80
C GLY A 45 4.00 18.20 -6.67
N LEU A 46 3.52 17.72 -7.83
CA LEU A 46 2.71 18.49 -8.77
C LEU A 46 1.21 18.21 -8.57
N LYS A 47 0.36 19.05 -9.17
CA LYS A 47 -1.08 18.80 -9.20
C LYS A 47 -1.37 17.51 -9.98
N GLU A 48 -2.26 16.69 -9.45
CA GLU A 48 -2.63 15.37 -9.97
C GLU A 48 -3.49 15.44 -11.24
N CYS A 49 -3.02 16.19 -12.24
CA CYS A 49 -3.68 16.33 -13.53
C CYS A 49 -2.61 16.39 -14.64
N GLY A 50 -2.56 15.37 -15.48
CA GLY A 50 -1.57 15.23 -16.54
C GLY A 50 -2.15 14.82 -17.88
N LEU A 51 -1.35 14.95 -18.91
CA LEU A 51 -1.63 14.45 -20.25
C LEU A 51 -0.86 13.15 -20.46
N CYS A 52 -1.53 12.14 -21.02
CA CYS A 52 -0.89 10.93 -21.53
C CYS A 52 -1.32 10.71 -22.98
N CYS A 53 -0.44 10.11 -23.77
CA CYS A 53 -0.68 9.82 -25.18
C CYS A 53 0.04 8.53 -25.56
N GLU A 54 -0.67 7.65 -26.26
CA GLU A 54 -0.05 6.48 -26.89
C GLU A 54 0.83 6.91 -28.07
N ILE A 55 1.97 6.24 -28.22
CA ILE A 55 2.92 6.50 -29.31
C ILE A 55 2.66 5.52 -30.44
N MET A 56 2.44 6.08 -31.66
CA MET A 56 2.22 5.30 -32.88
C MET A 56 3.48 5.29 -33.74
N ASN A 57 3.68 4.18 -34.43
CA ASN A 57 4.63 4.06 -35.54
C ASN A 57 4.11 4.81 -36.78
N GLU A 58 5.00 5.11 -37.74
CA GLU A 58 4.65 5.75 -39.01
C GLU A 58 3.58 4.98 -39.82
N ASN A 59 3.48 3.65 -39.61
CA ASN A 59 2.48 2.80 -40.24
C ASN A 59 1.10 2.83 -39.55
N GLY A 60 0.92 3.70 -38.55
CA GLY A 60 -0.33 3.87 -37.80
C GLY A 60 -0.59 2.81 -36.73
N LYS A 61 0.34 1.86 -36.48
CA LYS A 61 0.23 0.89 -35.39
C LYS A 61 0.84 1.43 -34.10
N MET A 62 0.29 1.01 -32.97
CA MET A 62 0.85 1.36 -31.66
C MET A 62 2.27 0.81 -31.51
N MET A 63 3.22 1.65 -31.10
CA MET A 63 4.58 1.23 -30.76
C MET A 63 4.56 0.17 -29.65
N ARG A 64 5.46 -0.80 -29.76
CA ARG A 64 5.68 -1.83 -28.76
C ARG A 64 7.00 -1.59 -28.04
N THR A 65 7.19 -2.31 -26.94
CA THR A 65 8.33 -2.08 -26.02
C THR A 65 9.69 -1.93 -26.72
N PRO A 66 10.10 -2.78 -27.70
CA PRO A 66 11.39 -2.60 -28.38
C PRO A 66 11.51 -1.25 -29.09
N ASP A 67 10.46 -0.87 -29.82
CA ASP A 67 10.43 0.41 -30.58
C ASP A 67 10.39 1.60 -29.62
N LEU A 68 9.64 1.50 -28.50
CA LEU A 68 9.56 2.52 -27.46
C LEU A 68 10.91 2.77 -26.78
N ILE A 69 11.69 1.73 -26.53
CA ILE A 69 13.03 1.88 -25.96
C ILE A 69 13.94 2.63 -26.94
N GLN A 70 13.91 2.28 -28.23
CA GLN A 70 14.68 2.98 -29.25
C GLN A 70 14.22 4.44 -29.39
N PHE A 71 12.92 4.69 -29.38
CA PHE A 71 12.32 6.02 -29.44
C PHE A 71 12.78 6.88 -28.26
N SER A 72 12.72 6.33 -27.04
CA SER A 72 13.12 7.05 -25.83
C SER A 72 14.60 7.42 -25.86
N GLN A 73 15.49 6.52 -26.33
CA GLN A 73 16.92 6.79 -26.48
C GLN A 73 17.19 7.88 -27.51
N THR A 74 16.51 7.82 -28.66
CA THR A 74 16.67 8.82 -29.75
C THR A 74 16.23 10.21 -29.33
N HIS A 75 15.16 10.30 -28.54
CA HIS A 75 14.57 11.56 -28.10
C HIS A 75 14.97 11.97 -26.69
N HIS A 76 15.88 11.22 -26.02
CA HIS A 76 16.32 11.47 -24.65
C HIS A 76 15.16 11.58 -23.65
N ILE A 77 14.14 10.73 -23.80
CA ILE A 77 12.97 10.68 -22.91
C ILE A 77 13.20 9.57 -21.88
N PRO A 78 13.08 9.85 -20.57
CA PRO A 78 13.15 8.81 -19.54
C PRO A 78 12.09 7.72 -19.73
N THR A 79 12.47 6.48 -19.54
CA THR A 79 11.57 5.33 -19.64
C THR A 79 11.40 4.66 -18.28
N LEU A 80 10.19 4.35 -17.94
CA LEU A 80 9.79 3.73 -16.68
C LEU A 80 8.70 2.69 -16.99
N THR A 81 8.74 1.55 -16.32
CA THR A 81 7.63 0.59 -16.34
C THR A 81 6.68 0.85 -15.17
N ILE A 82 5.40 0.51 -15.36
CA ILE A 82 4.42 0.61 -14.27
C ILE A 82 4.82 -0.32 -13.11
N LYS A 83 5.46 -1.45 -13.41
CA LYS A 83 5.97 -2.37 -12.39
C LYS A 83 7.03 -1.71 -11.50
N GLU A 84 8.01 -1.02 -12.07
CA GLU A 84 9.02 -0.27 -11.32
C GLU A 84 8.39 0.82 -10.46
N LEU A 85 7.40 1.54 -10.99
CA LEU A 85 6.63 2.52 -10.22
C LEU A 85 5.90 1.87 -9.03
N GLN A 86 5.27 0.71 -9.24
CA GLN A 86 4.62 -0.04 -8.17
C GLN A 86 5.61 -0.50 -7.09
N GLU A 87 6.76 -1.02 -7.50
CA GLU A 87 7.82 -1.44 -6.57
C GLU A 87 8.34 -0.26 -5.75
N TYR A 88 8.60 0.87 -6.41
CA TYR A 88 8.98 2.11 -5.72
C TYR A 88 7.93 2.53 -4.68
N ARG A 89 6.65 2.61 -5.08
CA ARG A 89 5.56 3.02 -4.20
C ARG A 89 5.37 2.07 -3.02
N LYS A 90 5.54 0.75 -3.20
CA LYS A 90 5.47 -0.22 -2.09
C LYS A 90 6.53 0.00 -1.01
N VAL A 91 7.67 0.56 -1.38
CA VAL A 91 8.77 0.85 -0.45
C VAL A 91 8.61 2.21 0.22
N TYR A 92 8.18 3.22 -0.52
CA TYR A 92 8.23 4.61 -0.07
C TYR A 92 6.86 5.19 0.36
N ASP A 93 5.75 4.61 -0.09
CA ASP A 93 4.43 5.07 0.33
C ASP A 93 4.07 4.53 1.73
N LEU A 94 3.47 5.38 2.56
CA LEU A 94 2.87 4.95 3.81
C LEU A 94 1.50 4.32 3.52
N LEU A 95 1.52 3.00 3.29
CA LEU A 95 0.34 2.23 2.88
C LEU A 95 -0.58 1.83 4.04
N VAL A 96 -0.14 2.02 5.28
CA VAL A 96 -0.91 1.71 6.49
C VAL A 96 -1.07 2.95 7.36
N GLU A 97 -2.19 3.05 8.06
CA GLU A 97 -2.50 4.13 8.98
C GLU A 97 -2.92 3.59 10.33
N CYS A 98 -2.31 4.09 11.41
CA CYS A 98 -2.76 3.79 12.76
C CYS A 98 -3.98 4.68 13.08
N VAL A 99 -5.14 4.06 13.18
CA VAL A 99 -6.42 4.78 13.37
C VAL A 99 -6.86 4.84 14.82
N SER A 100 -6.33 3.96 15.68
CA SER A 100 -6.68 3.95 17.10
C SER A 100 -5.60 3.26 17.93
N VAL A 101 -5.42 3.71 19.16
CA VAL A 101 -4.59 3.06 20.15
C VAL A 101 -5.40 2.96 21.45
N VAL A 102 -5.57 1.74 21.97
CA VAL A 102 -6.36 1.50 23.17
C VAL A 102 -5.62 0.59 24.16
N GLU A 103 -5.85 0.79 25.45
CA GLU A 103 -5.37 -0.14 26.48
C GLU A 103 -6.14 -1.47 26.37
N MET A 104 -5.42 -2.55 26.36
CA MET A 104 -5.99 -3.92 26.22
C MET A 104 -5.44 -4.84 27.31
N PRO A 105 -6.11 -4.90 28.46
CA PRO A 105 -5.78 -5.89 29.50
C PRO A 105 -6.10 -7.31 28.98
N THR A 106 -5.16 -8.22 29.16
CA THR A 106 -5.27 -9.63 28.73
C THR A 106 -4.92 -10.57 29.88
N LYS A 107 -5.20 -11.85 29.73
CA LYS A 107 -4.75 -12.88 30.67
C LYS A 107 -3.23 -13.01 30.79
N TYR A 108 -2.47 -12.39 29.90
CA TYR A 108 -1.00 -12.40 29.90
C TYR A 108 -0.41 -11.11 30.47
N GLY A 109 -1.20 -10.04 30.58
CA GLY A 109 -0.77 -8.71 31.03
C GLY A 109 -1.43 -7.60 30.23
N ASN A 110 -1.00 -6.37 30.50
CA ASN A 110 -1.56 -5.18 29.86
C ASN A 110 -0.78 -4.85 28.58
N PHE A 111 -1.46 -4.89 27.47
CA PHE A 111 -0.97 -4.49 26.17
C PHE A 111 -1.63 -3.18 25.72
N LYS A 112 -1.00 -2.48 24.79
CA LYS A 112 -1.64 -1.44 23.98
C LYS A 112 -1.95 -2.03 22.61
N ALA A 113 -3.22 -1.99 22.22
CA ALA A 113 -3.63 -2.40 20.88
C ALA A 113 -3.59 -1.21 19.93
N HIS A 114 -2.68 -1.24 18.97
CA HIS A 114 -2.58 -0.28 17.87
C HIS A 114 -3.33 -0.87 16.68
N CYS A 115 -4.41 -0.20 16.29
CA CYS A 115 -5.24 -0.63 15.16
C CYS A 115 -4.81 0.08 13.88
N TYR A 116 -4.49 -0.69 12.86
CA TYR A 116 -4.05 -0.19 11.57
C TYR A 116 -5.06 -0.51 10.48
N ILE A 117 -5.19 0.38 9.51
CA ILE A 117 -5.93 0.17 8.27
C ILE A 117 -4.95 0.20 7.10
N ASN A 118 -5.03 -0.80 6.23
CA ASN A 118 -4.36 -0.79 4.94
C ASN A 118 -5.16 0.11 3.98
N LYS A 119 -4.53 1.18 3.48
CA LYS A 119 -5.17 2.18 2.61
C LYS A 119 -5.56 1.67 1.23
N LEU A 120 -4.97 0.54 0.78
CA LEU A 120 -5.24 -0.01 -0.55
C LEU A 120 -6.49 -0.88 -0.59
N ASN A 121 -6.71 -1.70 0.45
CA ASN A 121 -7.77 -2.69 0.46
C ASN A 121 -8.75 -2.57 1.64
N GLY A 122 -8.48 -1.63 2.58
CA GLY A 122 -9.30 -1.41 3.77
C GLY A 122 -9.16 -2.50 4.84
N GLU A 123 -8.22 -3.44 4.70
CA GLU A 123 -7.98 -4.46 5.71
C GLU A 123 -7.46 -3.87 7.01
N HIS A 124 -7.90 -4.47 8.12
CA HIS A 124 -7.51 -4.06 9.47
C HIS A 124 -6.49 -5.03 10.04
N HIS A 125 -5.43 -4.49 10.64
CA HIS A 125 -4.42 -5.26 11.36
C HIS A 125 -4.26 -4.69 12.76
N VAL A 126 -3.78 -5.50 13.70
CA VAL A 126 -3.60 -5.07 15.09
C VAL A 126 -2.18 -5.38 15.54
N ALA A 127 -1.49 -4.40 16.10
CA ALA A 127 -0.25 -4.61 16.81
C ALA A 127 -0.51 -4.51 18.32
N LEU A 128 -0.26 -5.60 19.05
CA LEU A 128 -0.29 -5.61 20.51
C LEU A 128 1.11 -5.29 21.02
N VAL A 129 1.24 -4.16 21.67
CA VAL A 129 2.50 -3.64 22.17
C VAL A 129 2.53 -3.72 23.70
N MET A 130 3.61 -4.21 24.26
CA MET A 130 3.87 -4.20 25.71
C MET A 130 5.21 -3.51 25.99
N GLY A 131 5.27 -2.72 27.04
CA GLY A 131 6.49 -2.10 27.53
C GLY A 131 7.08 -1.04 26.60
N ASP A 132 8.33 -0.69 26.89
CA ASP A 132 9.11 0.24 26.05
C ASP A 132 9.82 -0.54 24.94
N LEU A 133 9.71 -0.05 23.72
CA LEU A 133 10.29 -0.69 22.53
C LEU A 133 11.73 -0.22 22.23
N ASN A 134 12.38 0.47 23.17
CA ASN A 134 13.80 0.86 23.07
C ASN A 134 14.17 1.48 21.70
N ASN A 135 13.34 2.40 21.21
CA ASN A 135 13.48 3.02 19.88
C ASN A 135 13.58 2.01 18.70
N GLY A 136 13.01 0.83 18.85
CA GLY A 136 13.01 -0.21 17.83
C GLY A 136 14.25 -1.12 17.85
N ASN A 137 15.16 -0.99 18.82
CA ASN A 137 16.35 -1.84 18.91
C ASN A 137 16.04 -3.12 19.71
N ASP A 138 16.41 -4.28 19.14
CA ASP A 138 16.28 -5.60 19.76
C ASP A 138 14.89 -5.93 20.32
N VAL A 139 13.84 -5.50 19.61
CA VAL A 139 12.46 -5.72 20.03
C VAL A 139 12.03 -7.17 19.78
N LEU A 140 11.52 -7.83 20.82
CA LEU A 140 10.90 -9.14 20.68
C LEU A 140 9.61 -9.03 19.87
N CYS A 141 9.59 -9.61 18.67
CA CYS A 141 8.47 -9.50 17.74
C CYS A 141 7.92 -10.85 17.31
N ARG A 142 6.59 -10.94 17.19
CA ARG A 142 5.89 -12.02 16.52
C ARG A 142 4.93 -11.47 15.48
N VAL A 143 5.09 -11.90 14.22
CA VAL A 143 4.06 -11.75 13.20
C VAL A 143 3.20 -12.99 13.19
N HIS A 144 1.90 -12.82 13.41
CA HIS A 144 0.91 -13.90 13.49
C HIS A 144 -0.18 -13.65 12.43
N SER A 145 -0.37 -14.58 11.52
CA SER A 145 -1.49 -14.55 10.58
C SER A 145 -2.75 -15.08 11.25
N GLU A 146 -3.87 -14.41 11.06
CA GLU A 146 -5.17 -14.79 11.63
C GLU A 146 -5.52 -16.24 11.29
N CYS A 147 -5.95 -16.97 12.30
CA CYS A 147 -6.57 -18.28 12.15
C CYS A 147 -7.81 -18.35 13.04
N LEU A 148 -8.96 -17.98 12.51
CA LEU A 148 -10.20 -17.90 13.29
C LEU A 148 -10.49 -19.20 14.06
N THR A 149 -10.31 -20.34 13.44
CA THR A 149 -10.60 -21.64 14.07
C THR A 149 -9.60 -21.99 15.16
N GLY A 150 -8.31 -21.73 14.95
CA GLY A 150 -7.27 -22.02 15.94
C GLY A 150 -7.23 -20.98 17.07
N ASP A 151 -7.27 -19.69 16.71
CA ASP A 151 -7.08 -18.60 17.66
C ASP A 151 -8.33 -18.36 18.53
N ALA A 152 -9.53 -18.39 17.93
CA ALA A 152 -10.78 -18.05 18.62
C ALA A 152 -11.56 -19.30 19.07
N PHE A 153 -11.62 -20.37 18.24
CA PHE A 153 -12.43 -21.56 18.55
C PHE A 153 -11.64 -22.71 19.17
N GLY A 154 -10.30 -22.56 19.28
CA GLY A 154 -9.45 -23.59 19.91
C GLY A 154 -9.38 -24.89 19.11
N SER A 155 -9.46 -24.83 17.78
CA SER A 155 -9.34 -26.00 16.91
C SER A 155 -8.02 -26.75 17.15
N LEU A 156 -8.09 -28.05 17.27
CA LEU A 156 -6.91 -28.92 17.39
C LEU A 156 -6.36 -29.41 16.04
N ARG A 157 -6.93 -28.91 14.92
CA ARG A 157 -6.42 -29.22 13.57
C ARG A 157 -5.16 -28.45 13.21
N CYS A 158 -4.87 -27.39 13.94
CA CYS A 158 -3.66 -26.57 13.80
C CYS A 158 -3.14 -26.18 15.18
N ASP A 159 -1.93 -25.65 15.22
CA ASP A 159 -1.29 -25.15 16.44
C ASP A 159 -1.31 -23.61 16.55
N CYS A 160 -2.12 -22.92 15.70
CA CYS A 160 -2.15 -21.46 15.63
C CYS A 160 -2.45 -20.82 16.98
N GLY A 161 -3.51 -21.26 17.67
CA GLY A 161 -3.85 -20.73 19.00
C GLY A 161 -2.75 -20.96 20.04
N GLN A 162 -2.07 -22.12 19.99
CA GLN A 162 -0.94 -22.40 20.89
C GLN A 162 0.26 -21.50 20.58
N GLN A 163 0.52 -21.21 19.31
CA GLN A 163 1.57 -20.27 18.89
C GLN A 163 1.24 -18.85 19.34
N LEU A 164 -0.01 -18.41 19.21
CA LEU A 164 -0.48 -17.12 19.70
C LEU A 164 -0.30 -17.00 21.22
N ASP A 165 -0.79 -17.98 21.97
CA ASP A 165 -0.67 -18.07 23.42
C ASP A 165 0.80 -18.01 23.88
N LYS A 166 1.66 -18.78 23.24
CA LYS A 166 3.11 -18.81 23.53
C LYS A 166 3.78 -17.46 23.27
N ALA A 167 3.46 -16.83 22.14
CA ALA A 167 4.02 -15.52 21.79
C ALA A 167 3.61 -14.44 22.80
N MET A 168 2.34 -14.39 23.17
CA MET A 168 1.83 -13.45 24.18
C MET A 168 2.51 -13.65 25.54
N LYS A 169 2.70 -14.90 25.97
CA LYS A 169 3.42 -15.21 27.22
C LYS A 169 4.87 -14.76 27.16
N MET A 170 5.59 -15.08 26.08
CA MET A 170 6.99 -14.70 25.92
C MET A 170 7.18 -13.19 25.96
N ILE A 171 6.31 -12.42 25.31
CA ILE A 171 6.35 -10.95 25.36
C ILE A 171 6.09 -10.45 26.78
N ALA A 172 5.11 -11.04 27.48
CA ALA A 172 4.79 -10.65 28.86
C ALA A 172 5.93 -10.98 29.83
N GLU A 173 6.56 -12.15 29.71
CA GLU A 173 7.72 -12.55 30.51
C GLU A 173 8.95 -11.67 30.23
N ASN A 174 9.14 -11.24 28.99
CA ASN A 174 10.20 -10.30 28.59
C ASN A 174 9.93 -8.87 29.09
N GLY A 175 8.67 -8.54 29.42
CA GLY A 175 8.23 -7.21 29.84
C GLY A 175 8.11 -6.17 28.72
N SER A 176 8.54 -6.49 27.49
CA SER A 176 8.41 -5.63 26.31
C SER A 176 8.38 -6.47 25.04
N GLY A 177 7.69 -5.97 24.02
CA GLY A 177 7.63 -6.59 22.71
C GLY A 177 6.37 -6.27 21.93
N VAL A 178 6.29 -6.83 20.73
CA VAL A 178 5.19 -6.60 19.79
C VAL A 178 4.68 -7.92 19.21
N LEU A 179 3.38 -8.14 19.29
CA LEU A 179 2.69 -9.15 18.51
C LEU A 179 1.89 -8.43 17.41
N LEU A 180 2.27 -8.63 16.15
CA LEU A 180 1.55 -8.12 15.00
C LEU A 180 0.56 -9.18 14.51
N TYR A 181 -0.73 -8.95 14.76
CA TYR A 181 -1.82 -9.82 14.32
C TYR A 181 -2.33 -9.36 12.96
N MET A 182 -2.01 -10.14 11.92
CA MET A 182 -2.37 -9.85 10.54
C MET A 182 -3.70 -10.52 10.21
N ARG A 183 -4.71 -9.72 9.92
CA ARG A 183 -6.03 -10.21 9.48
C ARG A 183 -6.00 -10.64 8.02
N GLN A 184 -5.29 -11.71 7.79
CA GLN A 184 -5.18 -12.40 6.51
C GLN A 184 -4.95 -13.88 6.79
N GLU A 185 -5.48 -14.75 5.95
CA GLU A 185 -5.18 -16.18 6.00
C GLU A 185 -3.69 -16.39 5.72
N GLY A 186 -3.00 -17.13 6.58
CA GLY A 186 -1.56 -17.35 6.49
C GLY A 186 -1.12 -18.23 5.33
N ARG A 187 -2.04 -19.08 4.87
CA ARG A 187 -1.88 -19.93 3.69
C ARG A 187 -3.24 -20.02 3.02
N GLY A 188 -3.36 -19.39 1.87
CA GLY A 188 -4.52 -19.48 1.01
C GLY A 188 -4.62 -20.86 0.37
#